data_dde7002cccee2ee5efece2611cdb16ab
#
_entry.id   dde7002cccee2ee5efece2611cdb16ab
#
_cell.length_a   1.000
_cell.length_b   1.000
_cell.length_c   1.000
_cell.angle_alpha   90.00
_cell.angle_beta   90.00
_cell.angle_gamma   90.00
#
_symmetry.space_group_name_H-M   'P 1'
#
loop_
_entity.id
_entity.type
_entity.pdbx_description
1 polymer ?
#
loop_
_entity_poly.entity_id
_entity_poly.type
_entity_poly.pdbx_seq_one_letter_code
_entity_poly.pdbx_strand_id
1 'polypeptide(L)'
;LLKEIERLNLILDATHLCDLSFWETMKVYNGPVWASHNNCRKFVDHNRQFSDGQILELIGRDGVIGIALDAWMMVPNWVRGTSTPKGMDVSLDQMINNIDHICQLAGNSLHVGIGTDLDGGFGKEQCPTDLNTIADLQKIPGLLLAKGYSEMDIENIMSKNFIRFLRKVWG
;
A
#
# COMPACT_ATOMS: atom_id res chain seq x y z
N LEU A 1 -1.54 24.44 -7.73
CA LEU A 1 -1.54 23.57 -6.57
C LEU A 1 -0.19 22.84 -6.41
N LEU A 2 0.24 21.98 -7.39
CA LEU A 2 1.46 21.13 -7.26
C LEU A 2 2.73 21.93 -6.95
N LYS A 3 2.97 23.06 -7.64
CA LYS A 3 4.10 23.96 -7.36
C LYS A 3 4.09 24.50 -5.92
N GLU A 4 2.92 24.71 -5.33
CA GLU A 4 2.81 25.20 -3.96
C GLU A 4 3.07 24.08 -2.94
N ILE A 5 2.59 22.86 -3.21
CA ILE A 5 2.91 21.65 -2.42
C ILE A 5 4.44 21.46 -2.41
N GLU A 6 5.08 21.54 -3.57
CA GLU A 6 6.54 21.41 -3.71
C GLU A 6 7.29 22.52 -2.97
N ARG A 7 6.85 23.79 -3.12
CA ARG A 7 7.45 24.95 -2.44
C ARG A 7 7.40 24.84 -0.91
N LEU A 8 6.32 24.24 -0.40
CA LEU A 8 6.13 24.04 1.04
C LEU A 8 6.76 22.75 1.56
N ASN A 9 7.46 22.00 0.71
CA ASN A 9 8.04 20.69 1.03
C ASN A 9 7.03 19.72 1.67
N LEU A 10 5.78 19.74 1.16
CA LEU A 10 4.74 18.82 1.57
C LEU A 10 4.87 17.52 0.79
N ILE A 11 4.53 16.40 1.43
CA ILE A 11 4.47 15.10 0.76
C ILE A 11 3.17 15.03 -0.05
N LEU A 12 3.30 14.69 -1.34
CA LEU A 12 2.15 14.39 -2.18
C LEU A 12 1.73 12.92 -1.94
N ASP A 13 0.48 12.73 -1.56
CA ASP A 13 -0.11 11.39 -1.52
C ASP A 13 -0.74 11.06 -2.87
N ALA A 14 -0.20 10.05 -3.56
CA ALA A 14 -0.71 9.59 -4.84
C ALA A 14 -1.93 8.67 -4.73
N THR A 15 -2.28 8.24 -3.52
CA THR A 15 -3.48 7.45 -3.26
C THR A 15 -4.73 8.18 -3.77
N HIS A 16 -5.66 7.44 -4.37
CA HIS A 16 -6.89 7.95 -4.99
C HIS A 16 -6.74 8.77 -6.29
N LEU A 17 -5.53 9.04 -6.76
CA LEU A 17 -5.38 9.62 -8.09
C LEU A 17 -5.83 8.59 -9.15
N CYS A 18 -6.70 9.01 -10.08
CA CYS A 18 -6.97 8.18 -11.26
C CYS A 18 -5.73 8.15 -12.17
N ASP A 19 -5.67 7.17 -13.08
CA ASP A 19 -4.49 6.94 -13.93
C ASP A 19 -4.04 8.20 -14.66
N LEU A 20 -4.98 8.95 -15.27
CA LEU A 20 -4.66 10.18 -15.98
C LEU A 20 -4.03 11.22 -15.04
N SER A 21 -4.69 11.50 -13.90
CA SER A 21 -4.20 12.46 -12.91
C SER A 21 -2.87 12.03 -12.30
N PHE A 22 -2.66 10.73 -12.08
CA PHE A 22 -1.38 10.21 -11.61
C PHE A 22 -0.26 10.58 -12.59
N TRP A 23 -0.39 10.22 -13.87
CA TRP A 23 0.65 10.46 -14.87
C TRP A 23 0.86 11.94 -15.18
N GLU A 24 -0.21 12.75 -15.22
CA GLU A 24 -0.10 14.20 -15.35
C GLU A 24 0.63 14.82 -14.17
N THR A 25 0.35 14.36 -12.95
CA THR A 25 1.04 14.81 -11.74
C THR A 25 2.53 14.45 -11.78
N MET A 26 2.86 13.19 -12.09
CA MET A 26 4.26 12.73 -12.12
C MET A 26 5.10 13.44 -13.18
N LYS A 27 4.50 13.95 -14.25
CA LYS A 27 5.22 14.75 -15.27
C LYS A 27 5.69 16.11 -14.78
N VAL A 28 5.01 16.71 -13.81
CA VAL A 28 5.23 18.11 -13.42
C VAL A 28 5.65 18.31 -11.97
N TYR A 29 5.44 17.29 -11.12
CA TYR A 29 5.78 17.32 -9.71
C TYR A 29 7.10 16.61 -9.47
N ASN A 30 8.08 17.30 -8.85
CA ASN A 30 9.40 16.72 -8.55
C ASN A 30 9.65 16.55 -7.05
N GLY A 31 8.67 16.92 -6.22
CA GLY A 31 8.74 16.78 -4.77
C GLY A 31 8.54 15.35 -4.27
N PRO A 32 8.54 15.15 -2.95
CA PRO A 32 8.37 13.84 -2.32
C PRO A 32 6.96 13.29 -2.53
N VAL A 33 6.87 12.03 -2.97
CA VAL A 33 5.61 11.33 -3.24
C VAL A 33 5.59 9.99 -2.51
N TRP A 34 4.46 9.66 -1.92
CA TRP A 34 4.17 8.33 -1.41
C TRP A 34 2.76 7.87 -1.85
N ALA A 35 2.35 6.67 -1.49
CA ALA A 35 0.96 6.25 -1.47
C ALA A 35 0.65 5.73 -0.06
N SER A 36 -0.19 6.43 0.67
CA SER A 36 -0.50 6.07 2.07
C SER A 36 -1.21 4.73 2.18
N HIS A 37 -2.12 4.39 1.23
CA HIS A 37 -2.90 3.15 1.23
C HIS A 37 -3.32 2.76 -0.20
N ASN A 38 -2.56 1.85 -0.82
CA ASN A 38 -2.85 1.41 -2.20
C ASN A 38 -2.38 -0.02 -2.45
N ASN A 39 -3.18 -0.81 -3.17
CA ASN A 39 -2.85 -2.19 -3.51
C ASN A 39 -2.48 -2.34 -4.99
N CYS A 40 -2.12 -3.55 -5.41
CA CYS A 40 -1.62 -3.84 -6.75
C CYS A 40 -2.77 -4.25 -7.70
N ARG A 41 -2.86 -3.61 -8.85
CA ARG A 41 -3.84 -3.93 -9.91
C ARG A 41 -3.69 -5.37 -10.42
N LYS A 42 -2.52 -5.95 -10.30
CA LYS A 42 -2.26 -7.35 -10.59
C LYS A 42 -3.24 -8.32 -9.91
N PHE A 43 -3.65 -8.04 -8.69
CA PHE A 43 -4.55 -8.92 -7.92
C PHE A 43 -6.01 -8.54 -8.09
N VAL A 44 -6.29 -7.24 -8.21
CA VAL A 44 -7.65 -6.72 -8.44
C VAL A 44 -7.58 -5.70 -9.56
N ASP A 45 -8.05 -6.06 -10.75
CA ASP A 45 -8.04 -5.20 -11.94
C ASP A 45 -9.09 -4.08 -11.80
N HIS A 46 -8.68 -3.02 -11.11
CA HIS A 46 -9.50 -1.84 -10.87
C HIS A 46 -8.63 -0.59 -10.86
N ASN A 47 -9.14 0.53 -11.39
CA ASN A 47 -8.42 1.80 -11.50
C ASN A 47 -8.08 2.47 -10.14
N ARG A 48 -8.66 1.99 -9.04
CA ARG A 48 -8.28 2.37 -7.66
C ARG A 48 -6.93 1.77 -7.26
N GLN A 49 -6.51 0.68 -7.92
CA GLN A 49 -5.28 -0.03 -7.66
C GLN A 49 -4.16 0.47 -8.59
N PHE A 50 -2.91 0.40 -8.13
CA PHE A 50 -1.77 0.76 -8.96
C PHE A 50 -1.37 -0.35 -9.91
N SER A 51 -1.18 0.03 -11.18
CA SER A 51 -0.48 -0.80 -12.15
C SER A 51 1.00 -0.92 -11.79
N ASP A 52 1.68 -1.93 -12.34
CA ASP A 52 3.13 -2.11 -12.14
C ASP A 52 3.93 -0.88 -12.59
N GLY A 53 3.48 -0.20 -13.66
CA GLY A 53 4.10 1.06 -14.10
C GLY A 53 4.00 2.18 -13.07
N GLN A 54 2.86 2.34 -12.39
CA GLN A 54 2.68 3.32 -11.33
C GLN A 54 3.51 2.98 -10.08
N ILE A 55 3.58 1.69 -9.74
CA ILE A 55 4.44 1.20 -8.64
C ILE A 55 5.90 1.50 -8.94
N LEU A 56 6.39 1.20 -10.14
CA LEU A 56 7.77 1.47 -10.55
C LEU A 56 8.10 2.97 -10.57
N GLU A 57 7.15 3.82 -10.96
CA GLU A 57 7.31 5.28 -10.89
C GLU A 57 7.52 5.76 -9.45
N LEU A 58 6.73 5.25 -8.48
CA LEU A 58 6.90 5.59 -7.07
C LEU A 58 8.22 5.05 -6.50
N ILE A 59 8.61 3.82 -6.88
CA ILE A 59 9.91 3.23 -6.50
C ILE A 59 11.05 4.10 -7.03
N GLY A 60 11.00 4.52 -8.29
CA GLY A 60 12.01 5.39 -8.91
C GLY A 60 12.16 6.75 -8.22
N ARG A 61 11.14 7.20 -7.51
CA ARG A 61 11.13 8.43 -6.68
C ARG A 61 11.50 8.18 -5.22
N ASP A 62 11.93 6.98 -4.87
CA ASP A 62 12.19 6.55 -3.49
C ASP A 62 10.94 6.66 -2.59
N GLY A 63 9.75 6.56 -3.17
CA GLY A 63 8.47 6.56 -2.47
C GLY A 63 8.21 5.26 -1.72
N VAL A 64 7.20 5.30 -0.84
CA VAL A 64 6.71 4.14 -0.08
C VAL A 64 5.23 3.96 -0.36
N ILE A 65 4.80 2.72 -0.53
CA ILE A 65 3.41 2.32 -0.80
C ILE A 65 2.89 1.54 0.39
N GLY A 66 1.88 2.08 1.09
CA GLY A 66 1.19 1.40 2.17
C GLY A 66 0.12 0.45 1.62
N ILE A 67 0.08 -0.80 2.09
CA ILE A 67 -0.93 -1.76 1.65
C ILE A 67 -2.18 -1.66 2.50
N ALA A 68 -3.33 -1.45 1.83
CA ALA A 68 -4.65 -1.34 2.45
C ALA A 68 -5.27 -2.71 2.77
N LEU A 69 -6.15 -2.74 3.76
CA LEU A 69 -6.81 -3.95 4.27
C LEU A 69 -8.31 -4.02 3.96
N ASP A 70 -8.83 -3.16 3.09
CA ASP A 70 -10.19 -3.29 2.60
C ASP A 70 -10.32 -4.50 1.66
N ALA A 71 -11.16 -5.47 2.00
CA ALA A 71 -11.27 -6.76 1.33
C ALA A 71 -11.54 -6.67 -0.18
N TRP A 72 -12.31 -5.68 -0.63
CA TRP A 72 -12.56 -5.51 -2.07
C TRP A 72 -11.29 -5.10 -2.86
N MET A 73 -10.29 -4.54 -2.17
CA MET A 73 -8.99 -4.22 -2.75
C MET A 73 -8.02 -5.40 -2.76
N MET A 74 -8.39 -6.52 -2.13
CA MET A 74 -7.52 -7.67 -1.91
C MET A 74 -7.89 -8.88 -2.77
N VAL A 75 -9.16 -8.99 -3.19
CA VAL A 75 -9.66 -10.11 -3.99
C VAL A 75 -10.52 -9.61 -5.16
N PRO A 76 -10.45 -10.27 -6.33
CA PRO A 76 -11.27 -9.91 -7.48
C PRO A 76 -12.75 -10.30 -7.26
N ASN A 77 -13.63 -9.73 -8.08
CA ASN A 77 -15.07 -10.06 -8.11
C ASN A 77 -15.83 -9.76 -6.81
N TRP A 78 -15.31 -8.85 -5.99
CA TRP A 78 -16.03 -8.39 -4.80
C TRP A 78 -17.29 -7.61 -5.19
N VAL A 79 -18.45 -8.02 -4.64
CA VAL A 79 -19.74 -7.34 -4.85
C VAL A 79 -20.14 -6.65 -3.54
N ARG A 80 -20.15 -5.32 -3.53
CA ARG A 80 -20.50 -4.51 -2.36
C ARG A 80 -21.93 -4.86 -1.88
N GLY A 81 -22.08 -5.00 -0.57
CA GLY A 81 -23.36 -5.36 0.06
C GLY A 81 -23.73 -6.85 -0.03
N THR A 82 -22.94 -7.67 -0.74
CA THR A 82 -23.18 -9.10 -0.91
C THR A 82 -21.99 -9.96 -0.49
N SER A 83 -20.79 -9.62 -0.98
CA SER A 83 -19.57 -10.35 -0.66
C SER A 83 -19.19 -10.15 0.81
N THR A 84 -18.64 -11.19 1.41
CA THR A 84 -18.08 -11.14 2.77
C THR A 84 -16.65 -11.66 2.75
N PRO A 85 -15.77 -11.20 3.66
CA PRO A 85 -14.38 -11.68 3.73
C PRO A 85 -14.29 -13.20 3.86
N LYS A 86 -15.20 -13.80 4.65
CA LYS A 86 -15.27 -15.27 4.81
C LYS A 86 -15.72 -15.96 3.53
N GLY A 87 -16.72 -15.42 2.84
CA GLY A 87 -17.24 -16.00 1.59
C GLY A 87 -16.27 -15.92 0.43
N MET A 88 -15.37 -14.95 0.46
CA MET A 88 -14.32 -14.71 -0.55
C MET A 88 -12.92 -15.18 -0.11
N ASP A 89 -12.82 -15.84 1.06
CA ASP A 89 -11.57 -16.35 1.65
C ASP A 89 -10.47 -15.27 1.77
N VAL A 90 -10.85 -14.10 2.28
CA VAL A 90 -9.92 -12.97 2.46
C VAL A 90 -9.24 -13.07 3.82
N SER A 91 -7.92 -13.16 3.81
CA SER A 91 -7.05 -13.18 5.00
C SER A 91 -5.91 -12.15 4.85
N LEU A 92 -5.05 -12.04 5.84
CA LEU A 92 -3.82 -11.23 5.76
C LEU A 92 -2.83 -11.74 4.69
N ASP A 93 -2.98 -12.98 4.22
CA ASP A 93 -2.13 -13.52 3.14
C ASP A 93 -2.26 -12.71 1.84
N GLN A 94 -3.46 -12.16 1.54
CA GLN A 94 -3.62 -11.28 0.38
C GLN A 94 -2.84 -9.98 0.55
N MET A 95 -2.73 -9.46 1.77
CA MET A 95 -1.86 -8.32 2.07
C MET A 95 -0.39 -8.69 1.81
N ILE A 96 0.06 -9.85 2.31
CA ILE A 96 1.43 -10.33 2.11
C ILE A 96 1.74 -10.49 0.62
N ASN A 97 0.79 -10.98 -0.19
CA ASN A 97 0.99 -11.09 -1.64
C ASN A 97 1.16 -9.72 -2.32
N ASN A 98 0.43 -8.69 -1.89
CA ASN A 98 0.61 -7.32 -2.37
C ASN A 98 1.99 -6.77 -1.98
N ILE A 99 2.41 -6.96 -0.73
CA ILE A 99 3.75 -6.58 -0.23
C ILE A 99 4.83 -7.26 -1.07
N ASP A 100 4.73 -8.58 -1.23
CA ASP A 100 5.68 -9.38 -1.99
C ASP A 100 5.79 -8.90 -3.45
N HIS A 101 4.67 -8.61 -4.11
CA HIS A 101 4.68 -8.11 -5.49
C HIS A 101 5.47 -6.80 -5.62
N ILE A 102 5.28 -5.85 -4.71
CA ILE A 102 6.04 -4.58 -4.72
C ILE A 102 7.52 -4.84 -4.46
N CYS A 103 7.85 -5.71 -3.50
CA CYS A 103 9.23 -6.08 -3.21
C CYS A 103 9.92 -6.73 -4.42
N GLN A 104 9.21 -7.61 -5.17
CA GLN A 104 9.75 -8.23 -6.38
C GLN A 104 9.99 -7.21 -7.49
N LEU A 105 9.08 -6.26 -7.70
CA LEU A 105 9.26 -5.18 -8.67
C LEU A 105 10.44 -4.27 -8.30
N ALA A 106 10.64 -4.00 -7.02
CA ALA A 106 11.72 -3.17 -6.50
C ALA A 106 13.07 -3.88 -6.42
N GLY A 107 13.08 -5.22 -6.35
CA GLY A 107 14.28 -6.01 -6.03
C GLY A 107 14.76 -5.84 -4.58
N ASN A 108 13.95 -5.27 -3.70
CA ASN A 108 14.23 -5.04 -2.28
C ASN A 108 12.94 -4.77 -1.49
N SER A 109 13.05 -4.64 -0.15
CA SER A 109 11.92 -4.40 0.77
C SER A 109 11.70 -2.93 1.15
N LEU A 110 12.31 -1.95 0.45
CA LEU A 110 12.42 -0.56 0.92
C LEU A 110 11.24 0.35 0.52
N HIS A 111 10.32 -0.11 -0.34
CA HIS A 111 9.31 0.74 -0.97
C HIS A 111 7.87 0.35 -0.62
N VAL A 112 7.67 -0.50 0.37
CA VAL A 112 6.34 -0.94 0.81
C VAL A 112 6.21 -0.84 2.32
N GLY A 113 4.99 -0.63 2.82
CA GLY A 113 4.69 -0.54 4.24
C GLY A 113 3.24 -0.88 4.54
N ILE A 114 2.85 -0.67 5.79
CA ILE A 114 1.51 -0.92 6.30
C ILE A 114 0.69 0.36 6.17
N GLY A 115 -0.35 0.34 5.32
CA GLY A 115 -1.27 1.46 5.09
C GLY A 115 -2.71 0.99 5.23
N THR A 116 -3.08 0.51 6.41
CA THR A 116 -4.26 -0.32 6.67
C THR A 116 -5.58 0.23 6.15
N ASP A 117 -5.77 1.55 6.16
CA ASP A 117 -7.02 2.23 5.85
C ASP A 117 -8.20 1.81 6.76
N LEU A 118 -7.91 1.29 7.99
CA LEU A 118 -8.93 0.77 8.89
C LEU A 118 -9.90 1.83 9.43
N ASP A 119 -9.59 3.10 9.27
CA ASP A 119 -10.44 4.26 9.54
C ASP A 119 -11.14 4.80 8.27
N GLY A 120 -10.98 4.13 7.13
CA GLY A 120 -11.44 4.55 5.80
C GLY A 120 -12.93 4.39 5.52
N GLY A 121 -13.77 4.25 6.57
CA GLY A 121 -15.23 4.20 6.44
C GLY A 121 -15.77 2.80 6.20
N PHE A 122 -15.00 1.75 6.43
CA PHE A 122 -15.45 0.36 6.45
C PHE A 122 -15.18 -0.28 7.82
N GLY A 123 -15.96 -1.27 8.18
CA GLY A 123 -15.84 -2.00 9.44
C GLY A 123 -15.28 -3.41 9.21
N LYS A 124 -15.40 -4.23 10.27
CA LYS A 124 -14.93 -5.62 10.25
C LYS A 124 -15.55 -6.46 9.12
N GLU A 125 -16.72 -6.10 8.65
CA GLU A 125 -17.42 -6.77 7.54
C GLU A 125 -16.68 -6.70 6.21
N GLN A 126 -15.67 -5.81 6.11
CA GLN A 126 -14.80 -5.69 4.95
C GLN A 126 -13.31 -5.87 5.31
N CYS A 127 -12.97 -6.29 6.52
CA CYS A 127 -11.59 -6.63 6.91
C CYS A 127 -11.27 -8.11 6.65
N PRO A 128 -10.00 -8.49 6.51
CA PRO A 128 -9.56 -9.89 6.51
C PRO A 128 -10.15 -10.68 7.68
N THR A 129 -10.47 -11.96 7.46
CA THR A 129 -11.12 -12.82 8.45
C THR A 129 -10.30 -13.01 9.72
N ASP A 130 -9.01 -12.95 9.60
CA ASP A 130 -8.01 -13.11 10.67
C ASP A 130 -7.60 -11.77 11.33
N LEU A 131 -8.19 -10.65 10.90
CA LEU A 131 -8.02 -9.32 11.50
C LEU A 131 -9.27 -8.94 12.31
N ASN A 132 -9.27 -9.20 13.62
CA ASN A 132 -10.39 -8.88 14.51
C ASN A 132 -10.25 -7.54 15.21
N THR A 133 -9.00 -7.17 15.51
CA THR A 133 -8.64 -5.91 16.17
C THR A 133 -7.32 -5.41 15.58
N ILE A 134 -6.96 -4.16 15.81
CA ILE A 134 -5.68 -3.60 15.40
C ILE A 134 -4.47 -4.37 15.97
N ALA A 135 -4.63 -5.07 17.09
CA ALA A 135 -3.59 -5.92 17.65
C ALA A 135 -3.21 -7.09 16.75
N ASP A 136 -4.13 -7.53 15.88
CA ASP A 136 -3.88 -8.62 14.92
C ASP A 136 -2.88 -8.25 13.83
N LEU A 137 -2.54 -6.97 13.65
CA LEU A 137 -1.44 -6.55 12.78
C LEU A 137 -0.09 -7.15 13.24
N GLN A 138 0.02 -7.57 14.50
CA GLN A 138 1.18 -8.30 15.01
C GLN A 138 1.37 -9.71 14.38
N LYS A 139 0.39 -10.19 13.60
CA LYS A 139 0.51 -11.44 12.82
C LYS A 139 1.38 -11.24 11.56
N ILE A 140 1.41 -10.01 11.03
CA ILE A 140 2.11 -9.70 9.76
C ILE A 140 3.59 -10.11 9.79
N PRO A 141 4.39 -9.82 10.84
CA PRO A 141 5.77 -10.26 10.92
C PRO A 141 5.95 -11.77 10.73
N GLY A 142 5.11 -12.58 11.37
CA GLY A 142 5.15 -14.05 11.24
C GLY A 142 4.80 -14.52 9.82
N LEU A 143 3.85 -13.88 9.16
CA LEU A 143 3.48 -14.19 7.78
C LEU A 143 4.59 -13.81 6.79
N LEU A 144 5.24 -12.65 7.00
CA LEU A 144 6.40 -12.23 6.19
C LEU A 144 7.59 -13.18 6.39
N LEU A 145 7.86 -13.61 7.63
CA LEU A 145 8.90 -14.59 7.93
C LEU A 145 8.63 -15.92 7.21
N ALA A 146 7.39 -16.41 7.26
CA ALA A 146 6.97 -17.63 6.56
C ALA A 146 7.08 -17.49 5.03
N LYS A 147 6.96 -16.27 4.49
CA LYS A 147 7.15 -15.94 3.07
C LYS A 147 8.65 -15.89 2.67
N GLY A 148 9.57 -15.89 3.65
CA GLY A 148 11.02 -15.90 3.44
C GLY A 148 11.72 -14.55 3.59
N TYR A 149 11.04 -13.53 4.10
CA TYR A 149 11.64 -12.23 4.41
C TYR A 149 12.55 -12.31 5.64
N SER A 150 13.69 -11.63 5.59
CA SER A 150 14.58 -11.50 6.75
C SER A 150 13.98 -10.58 7.83
N GLU A 151 14.49 -10.66 9.05
CA GLU A 151 14.08 -9.77 10.15
C GLU A 151 14.26 -8.28 9.77
N MET A 152 15.33 -7.94 9.06
CA MET A 152 15.59 -6.58 8.58
C MET A 152 14.54 -6.14 7.55
N ASP A 153 14.14 -7.00 6.62
CA ASP A 153 13.07 -6.70 5.65
C ASP A 153 11.74 -6.50 6.36
N ILE A 154 11.44 -7.34 7.35
CA ILE A 154 10.21 -7.23 8.16
C ILE A 154 10.17 -5.90 8.90
N GLU A 155 11.26 -5.50 9.56
CA GLU A 155 11.34 -4.20 10.24
C GLU A 155 11.17 -3.02 9.25
N ASN A 156 11.76 -3.12 8.06
CA ASN A 156 11.58 -2.14 6.99
C ASN A 156 10.11 -2.00 6.61
N ILE A 157 9.45 -3.11 6.30
CA ILE A 157 8.04 -3.15 5.88
C ILE A 157 7.11 -2.67 7.00
N MET A 158 7.34 -3.12 8.24
CA MET A 158 6.47 -2.80 9.37
C MET A 158 6.50 -1.32 9.76
N SER A 159 7.65 -0.64 9.62
CA SER A 159 7.76 0.75 10.10
C SER A 159 8.89 1.57 9.49
N LYS A 160 10.08 0.99 9.30
CA LYS A 160 11.29 1.77 8.99
C LYS A 160 11.19 2.48 7.64
N ASN A 161 10.49 1.94 6.65
CA ASN A 161 10.35 2.56 5.33
C ASN A 161 9.63 3.90 5.40
N PHE A 162 8.47 3.97 6.06
CA PHE A 162 7.76 5.23 6.25
C PHE A 162 8.56 6.20 7.13
N ILE A 163 9.19 5.71 8.21
CA ILE A 163 10.04 6.54 9.06
C ILE A 163 11.24 7.10 8.28
N ARG A 164 11.91 6.26 7.47
CA ARG A 164 13.00 6.68 6.60
C ARG A 164 12.55 7.77 5.62
N PHE A 165 11.40 7.56 4.98
CA PHE A 165 10.85 8.52 4.03
C PHE A 165 10.52 9.86 4.70
N LEU A 166 9.85 9.85 5.86
CA LEU A 166 9.54 11.06 6.61
C LEU A 166 10.79 11.82 7.07
N ARG A 167 11.81 11.09 7.57
CA ARG A 167 13.08 11.70 7.96
C ARG A 167 13.84 12.32 6.77
N LYS A 168 13.76 11.71 5.60
CA LYS A 168 14.37 12.26 4.38
C LYS A 168 13.70 13.57 3.96
N VAL A 169 12.40 13.70 4.15
CA VAL A 169 11.63 14.87 3.71
C VAL A 169 11.66 16.00 4.74
N TRP A 170 11.55 15.69 6.03
CA TRP A 170 11.36 16.68 7.09
C TRP A 170 12.44 16.65 8.18
N GLY A 171 13.44 15.77 8.10
CA GLY A 171 14.54 15.62 9.07
C GLY A 171 15.72 16.55 8.84
#